data_7404cba34f48de60230dcd18ea184427
#
_entry.id   7404cba34f48de60230dcd18ea184427
#
_cell.length_a   1.000
_cell.length_b   1.000
_cell.length_c   1.000
_cell.angle_alpha   90.00
_cell.angle_beta   90.00
_cell.angle_gamma   90.00
#
_symmetry.space_group_name_H-M   'P 1'
#
loop_
_entity.id
_entity.type
_entity.pdbx_description
1 polymer ?
#
loop_
_entity_poly.entity_id
_entity_poly.type
_entity_poly.pdbx_seq_one_letter_code
_entity_poly.pdbx_strand_id
1 'polypeptide(L)'
;MVHTKTLAKEDMKMLYEETEKKEIERVYAVFADYIRESPYLEWLWSDKLGYLLLKISTEKRYVEEEILVDTADQLAEVLFSEVSMDVLQMTGNDHTEQTADPLELAEIKRRWNSFLEQLPEYQTVCEKILAGGK
;
A
#
# COMPACT_ATOMS: atom_id res chain seq x y z
N MET A 1 9.24 16.18 33.31
CA MET A 1 9.74 15.96 32.18
C MET A 1 9.99 14.52 31.84
N VAL A 2 10.22 13.66 32.84
CA VAL A 2 10.09 12.21 32.61
C VAL A 2 8.75 11.87 31.98
N HIS A 3 7.74 12.62 32.39
CA HIS A 3 6.39 12.46 31.92
C HIS A 3 6.25 12.66 30.40
N THR A 4 6.99 13.64 29.86
CA THR A 4 6.94 13.93 28.43
C THR A 4 7.54 12.79 27.61
N LYS A 5 8.66 12.21 28.07
CA LYS A 5 9.25 11.04 27.40
C LYS A 5 8.34 9.82 27.44
N THR A 6 7.69 9.62 28.57
CA THR A 6 6.76 8.52 28.73
C THR A 6 5.59 8.68 27.77
N LEU A 7 5.07 9.89 27.62
CA LEU A 7 3.99 10.16 26.69
C LEU A 7 4.38 9.88 25.25
N ALA A 8 5.61 10.25 24.86
CA ALA A 8 6.08 10.00 23.50
C ALA A 8 6.12 8.50 23.18
N LYS A 9 6.59 7.69 24.15
CA LYS A 9 6.60 6.24 23.97
C LYS A 9 5.19 5.66 23.94
N GLU A 10 4.33 6.19 24.79
CA GLU A 10 2.94 5.75 24.83
C GLU A 10 2.21 6.14 23.54
N ASP A 11 2.48 7.34 23.02
CA ASP A 11 1.90 7.77 21.75
C ASP A 11 2.31 6.86 20.62
N MET A 12 3.58 6.43 20.57
CA MET A 12 4.05 5.48 19.55
C MET A 12 3.36 4.13 19.69
N LYS A 13 3.09 3.69 20.92
CA LYS A 13 2.34 2.45 21.15
C LYS A 13 0.88 2.61 20.74
N MET A 14 0.33 3.80 20.94
CA MET A 14 -1.07 4.07 20.63
C MET A 14 -1.34 4.23 19.14
N LEU A 15 -0.31 4.54 18.34
CA LEU A 15 -0.47 4.62 16.89
C LEU A 15 -0.86 3.27 16.31
N TYR A 16 -0.25 2.20 16.84
CA TYR A 16 -0.55 0.83 16.42
C TYR A 16 -0.43 -0.10 17.62
N GLU A 17 -1.30 -1.10 17.65
CA GLU A 17 -1.03 -2.24 18.49
C GLU A 17 0.20 -2.97 17.96
N GLU A 18 0.92 -3.67 18.83
CA GLU A 18 2.18 -4.31 18.44
C GLU A 18 1.98 -5.32 17.31
N THR A 19 0.90 -6.11 17.40
CA THR A 19 0.61 -7.11 16.36
C THR A 19 0.27 -6.44 15.03
N GLU A 20 -0.47 -5.33 15.07
CA GLU A 20 -0.81 -4.59 13.86
C GLU A 20 0.44 -3.98 13.24
N LYS A 21 1.31 -3.39 14.06
CA LYS A 21 2.55 -2.80 13.57
C LYS A 21 3.43 -3.85 12.87
N LYS A 22 3.56 -5.02 13.47
CA LYS A 22 4.34 -6.10 12.88
C LYS A 22 3.74 -6.55 11.55
N GLU A 23 2.42 -6.59 11.48
CA GLU A 23 1.76 -6.99 10.25
C GLU A 23 1.91 -5.94 9.15
N ILE A 24 1.83 -4.66 9.50
CA ILE A 24 2.11 -3.56 8.56
C ILE A 24 3.54 -3.71 8.02
N GLU A 25 4.49 -3.97 8.90
CA GLU A 25 5.89 -4.13 8.50
C GLU A 25 6.10 -5.37 7.63
N ARG A 26 5.34 -6.43 7.89
CA ARG A 26 5.39 -7.64 7.06
C ARG A 26 4.88 -7.37 5.65
N VAL A 27 3.74 -6.69 5.54
CA VAL A 27 3.20 -6.31 4.23
C VAL A 27 4.18 -5.40 3.50
N TYR A 28 4.68 -4.38 4.19
CA TYR A 28 5.67 -3.48 3.59
C TYR A 28 6.89 -4.26 3.09
N ALA A 29 7.40 -5.20 3.87
CA ALA A 29 8.62 -5.94 3.51
C ALA A 29 8.45 -6.69 2.18
N VAL A 30 7.26 -7.24 1.94
CA VAL A 30 6.97 -7.94 0.68
C VAL A 30 6.94 -6.97 -0.51
N PHE A 31 6.45 -5.75 -0.29
CA PHE A 31 6.35 -4.74 -1.34
C PHE A 31 7.54 -3.77 -1.38
N ALA A 32 8.55 -3.96 -0.51
CA ALA A 32 9.63 -2.97 -0.35
C ALA A 32 10.35 -2.67 -1.67
N ASP A 33 10.67 -3.70 -2.45
CA ASP A 33 11.33 -3.50 -3.71
C ASP A 33 10.44 -2.76 -4.71
N TYR A 34 9.17 -3.13 -4.74
CA TYR A 34 8.20 -2.47 -5.61
C TYR A 34 8.12 -0.97 -5.28
N ILE A 35 8.03 -0.62 -3.99
CA ILE A 35 7.95 0.78 -3.57
C ILE A 35 9.24 1.51 -3.90
N ARG A 36 10.38 0.91 -3.62
CA ARG A 36 11.68 1.53 -3.86
C ARG A 36 11.91 1.80 -5.34
N GLU A 37 11.48 0.89 -6.21
CA GLU A 37 11.68 1.02 -7.65
C GLU A 37 10.62 1.90 -8.31
N SER A 38 9.52 2.18 -7.63
CA SER A 38 8.47 3.03 -8.17
C SER A 38 8.88 4.50 -8.06
N PRO A 39 8.82 5.26 -9.17
CA PRO A 39 9.10 6.71 -9.10
C PRO A 39 7.96 7.49 -8.46
N TYR A 40 6.81 6.85 -8.18
CA TYR A 40 5.61 7.50 -7.69
C TYR A 40 5.35 7.27 -6.21
N LEU A 41 6.12 6.42 -5.55
CA LEU A 41 5.83 6.02 -4.18
C LEU A 41 7.04 6.25 -3.28
N GLU A 42 6.77 6.65 -2.03
CA GLU A 42 7.80 6.78 -1.00
C GLU A 42 7.23 6.34 0.34
N TRP A 43 8.03 5.59 1.09
CA TRP A 43 7.63 5.06 2.40
C TRP A 43 8.34 5.83 3.50
N LEU A 44 7.58 6.33 4.46
CA LEU A 44 8.12 7.14 5.55
C LEU A 44 7.56 6.71 6.90
N TRP A 45 8.30 7.03 7.93
CA TRP A 45 7.84 6.91 9.30
C TRP A 45 7.77 8.31 9.93
N SER A 46 6.65 8.60 10.59
CA SER A 46 6.46 9.83 11.36
C SER A 46 6.21 9.46 12.81
N ASP A 47 6.93 10.06 13.73
CA ASP A 47 6.74 9.82 15.16
C ASP A 47 5.32 10.15 15.63
N LYS A 48 4.68 11.08 14.96
CA LYS A 48 3.32 11.52 15.33
C LYS A 48 2.24 10.76 14.58
N LEU A 49 2.49 10.40 13.33
CA LEU A 49 1.46 9.88 12.44
C LEU A 49 1.60 8.39 12.13
N GLY A 50 2.76 7.80 12.42
CA GLY A 50 3.03 6.43 12.09
C GLY A 50 3.59 6.27 10.68
N TYR A 51 3.28 5.16 10.03
CA TYR A 51 3.74 4.91 8.67
C TYR A 51 2.94 5.71 7.66
N LEU A 52 3.64 6.23 6.68
CA LEU A 52 3.07 7.02 5.60
C LEU A 52 3.52 6.45 4.26
N LEU A 53 2.59 6.33 3.35
CA LEU A 53 2.91 6.04 1.96
C LEU A 53 2.57 7.29 1.16
N LEU A 54 3.58 7.88 0.55
CA LEU A 54 3.40 9.09 -0.24
C LEU A 54 3.25 8.75 -1.71
N LYS A 55 2.31 9.42 -2.36
CA LYS A 55 2.18 9.39 -3.82
C LYS A 55 2.77 10.68 -4.37
N ILE A 56 3.68 10.55 -5.31
CA ILE A 56 4.49 11.66 -5.80
C ILE A 56 4.23 11.88 -7.28
N SER A 57 4.03 13.15 -7.64
CA SER A 57 3.96 13.53 -9.05
C SER A 57 5.38 13.69 -9.58
N THR A 58 5.77 12.87 -10.56
CA THR A 58 7.09 12.96 -11.16
C THR A 58 7.24 14.18 -12.07
N GLU A 59 6.14 14.62 -12.67
CA GLU A 59 6.16 15.79 -13.53
C GLU A 59 6.33 17.08 -12.74
N LYS A 60 5.56 17.22 -11.68
CA LYS A 60 5.51 18.46 -10.90
C LYS A 60 6.39 18.42 -9.66
N ARG A 61 6.93 17.25 -9.34
CA ARG A 61 7.85 17.03 -8.21
C ARG A 61 7.27 17.47 -6.87
N TYR A 62 6.02 17.10 -6.62
CA TYR A 62 5.42 17.36 -5.32
C TYR A 62 4.64 16.13 -4.87
N VAL A 63 4.34 16.09 -3.58
CA VAL A 63 3.52 15.02 -3.00
C VAL A 63 2.07 15.27 -3.38
N GLU A 64 1.48 14.34 -4.12
CA GLU A 64 0.08 14.41 -4.50
C GLU A 64 -0.83 13.96 -3.39
N GLU A 65 -0.43 12.92 -2.68
CA GLU A 65 -1.26 12.34 -1.63
C GLU A 65 -0.39 11.75 -0.55
N GLU A 66 -0.79 11.98 0.70
CA GLU A 66 -0.19 11.34 1.86
C GLU A 66 -1.18 10.31 2.40
N ILE A 67 -0.81 9.05 2.36
CA ILE A 67 -1.67 7.98 2.84
C ILE A 67 -1.20 7.58 4.23
N LEU A 68 -2.04 7.86 5.23
CA LEU A 68 -1.80 7.40 6.59
C LEU A 68 -2.11 5.91 6.65
N VAL A 69 -1.13 5.12 7.04
CA VAL A 69 -1.31 3.67 7.12
C VAL A 69 -1.92 3.34 8.49
N ASP A 70 -3.20 2.98 8.49
CA ASP A 70 -3.90 2.65 9.72
C ASP A 70 -3.82 1.16 10.06
N THR A 71 -3.94 0.32 9.06
CA THR A 71 -3.92 -1.13 9.25
C THR A 71 -3.14 -1.80 8.11
N ALA A 72 -2.72 -3.04 8.37
CA ALA A 72 -2.05 -3.84 7.34
C ALA A 72 -2.97 -4.11 6.15
N ASP A 73 -4.26 -4.35 6.42
CA ASP A 73 -5.24 -4.59 5.35
C ASP A 73 -5.38 -3.37 4.44
N GLN A 74 -5.42 -2.17 5.03
CA GLN A 74 -5.48 -0.94 4.26
C GLN A 74 -4.23 -0.78 3.40
N LEU A 75 -3.06 -1.00 3.98
CA LEU A 75 -1.79 -0.91 3.25
C LEU A 75 -1.77 -1.89 2.08
N ALA A 76 -2.18 -3.14 2.33
CA ALA A 76 -2.23 -4.15 1.28
C ALA A 76 -3.16 -3.72 0.16
N GLU A 77 -4.35 -3.22 0.50
CA GLU A 77 -5.31 -2.76 -0.51
C GLU A 77 -4.72 -1.66 -1.38
N VAL A 78 -4.07 -0.68 -0.77
CA VAL A 78 -3.43 0.41 -1.51
C VAL A 78 -2.34 -0.13 -2.43
N LEU A 79 -1.48 -1.01 -1.93
CA LEU A 79 -0.35 -1.50 -2.72
C LEU A 79 -0.79 -2.43 -3.85
N PHE A 80 -1.73 -3.33 -3.60
CA PHE A 80 -2.27 -4.16 -4.68
C PHE A 80 -2.97 -3.30 -5.73
N SER A 81 -3.68 -2.23 -5.31
CA SER A 81 -4.29 -1.30 -6.25
C SER A 81 -3.26 -0.56 -7.10
N GLU A 82 -2.13 -0.17 -6.49
CA GLU A 82 -1.06 0.50 -7.25
C GLU A 82 -0.50 -0.41 -8.33
N VAL A 83 -0.34 -1.70 -8.01
CA VAL A 83 0.13 -2.68 -8.99
C VAL A 83 -0.85 -2.80 -10.16
N SER A 84 -2.15 -2.89 -9.86
CA SER A 84 -3.15 -2.98 -10.92
C SER A 84 -3.22 -1.71 -11.75
N MET A 85 -3.11 -0.54 -11.13
CA MET A 85 -3.10 0.74 -11.85
C MET A 85 -1.91 0.85 -12.79
N ASP A 86 -0.75 0.34 -12.38
CA ASP A 86 0.43 0.33 -13.26
C ASP A 86 0.13 -0.44 -14.55
N VAL A 87 -0.54 -1.59 -14.44
CA VAL A 87 -0.91 -2.39 -15.62
C VAL A 87 -1.89 -1.62 -16.49
N LEU A 88 -2.93 -1.05 -15.88
CA LEU A 88 -3.98 -0.35 -16.62
C LEU A 88 -3.44 0.89 -17.33
N GLN A 89 -2.52 1.61 -16.71
CA GLN A 89 -1.89 2.77 -17.32
C GLN A 89 -1.00 2.39 -18.50
N MET A 90 -0.33 1.24 -18.41
CA MET A 90 0.53 0.77 -19.50
C MET A 90 -0.26 0.51 -20.79
N THR A 91 -1.51 0.08 -20.67
CA THR A 91 -2.31 -0.23 -21.86
C THR A 91 -2.90 1.01 -22.53
N GLY A 92 -3.00 2.11 -21.79
CA GLY A 92 -3.54 3.37 -22.31
C GLY A 92 -5.02 3.33 -22.66
N ASN A 93 -5.76 2.34 -22.18
CA ASN A 93 -7.16 2.14 -22.53
C ASN A 93 -8.14 2.81 -21.57
N ASP A 94 -7.64 3.46 -20.54
CA ASP A 94 -8.45 4.17 -19.54
C ASP A 94 -9.46 3.25 -18.83
N HIS A 95 -9.08 1.98 -18.65
CA HIS A 95 -9.90 1.01 -17.93
C HIS A 95 -9.65 1.09 -16.44
N THR A 96 -10.61 0.60 -15.66
CA THR A 96 -10.46 0.37 -14.22
C THR A 96 -10.33 -1.14 -14.00
N GLU A 97 -10.10 -1.55 -12.76
CA GLU A 97 -10.05 -2.98 -12.43
C GLU A 97 -11.35 -3.68 -12.79
N GLN A 98 -12.50 -2.97 -12.66
CA GLN A 98 -13.82 -3.54 -12.96
C GLN A 98 -14.11 -3.58 -14.46
N THR A 99 -13.42 -2.77 -15.26
CA THR A 99 -13.63 -2.73 -16.71
C THR A 99 -12.44 -3.28 -17.50
N ALA A 100 -11.46 -3.85 -16.80
CA ALA A 100 -10.27 -4.41 -17.41
C ALA A 100 -10.64 -5.52 -18.41
N ASP A 101 -9.97 -5.52 -19.56
CA ASP A 101 -10.18 -6.60 -20.52
C ASP A 101 -9.45 -7.87 -20.04
N PRO A 102 -9.69 -9.02 -20.69
CA PRO A 102 -9.09 -10.28 -20.23
C PRO A 102 -7.56 -10.27 -20.18
N LEU A 103 -6.89 -9.56 -21.08
CA LEU A 103 -5.43 -9.49 -21.08
C LEU A 103 -4.91 -8.63 -19.93
N GLU A 104 -5.55 -7.49 -19.71
CA GLU A 104 -5.23 -6.62 -18.57
C GLU A 104 -5.43 -7.36 -17.26
N LEU A 105 -6.57 -8.05 -17.14
CA LEU A 105 -6.90 -8.78 -15.92
C LEU A 105 -5.90 -9.91 -15.66
N ALA A 106 -5.51 -10.62 -16.70
CA ALA A 106 -4.51 -11.69 -16.58
C ALA A 106 -3.18 -11.15 -16.10
N GLU A 107 -2.75 -10.00 -16.60
CA GLU A 107 -1.48 -9.39 -16.19
C GLU A 107 -1.55 -8.87 -14.76
N ILE A 108 -2.68 -8.27 -14.36
CA ILE A 108 -2.89 -7.83 -12.98
C ILE A 108 -2.76 -9.03 -12.03
N LYS A 109 -3.46 -10.12 -12.34
CA LYS A 109 -3.43 -11.32 -11.49
C LYS A 109 -2.05 -11.94 -11.44
N ARG A 110 -1.33 -11.93 -12.56
CA ARG A 110 0.04 -12.46 -12.61
C ARG A 110 0.95 -11.67 -11.67
N ARG A 111 0.88 -10.35 -11.71
CA ARG A 111 1.71 -9.51 -10.84
C ARG A 111 1.31 -9.64 -9.38
N TRP A 112 0.01 -9.68 -9.10
CA TRP A 112 -0.48 -9.87 -7.73
C TRP A 112 -0.01 -11.20 -7.15
N ASN A 113 0.03 -12.26 -7.96
CA ASN A 113 0.43 -13.58 -7.47
C ASN A 113 1.85 -13.60 -6.92
N SER A 114 2.75 -12.81 -7.47
CA SER A 114 4.12 -12.75 -6.96
C SER A 114 4.17 -12.24 -5.52
N PHE A 115 3.26 -11.35 -5.16
CA PHE A 115 3.15 -10.85 -3.78
C PHE A 115 2.31 -11.80 -2.92
N LEU A 116 1.26 -12.37 -3.50
CA LEU A 116 0.37 -13.29 -2.78
C LEU A 116 1.07 -14.58 -2.37
N GLU A 117 2.13 -14.97 -3.04
CA GLU A 117 2.94 -16.11 -2.61
C GLU A 117 3.44 -15.93 -1.18
N GLN A 118 3.76 -14.71 -0.79
CA GLN A 118 4.24 -14.39 0.55
C GLN A 118 3.13 -13.85 1.45
N LEU A 119 1.99 -13.46 0.88
CA LEU A 119 0.86 -12.86 1.59
C LEU A 119 -0.45 -13.52 1.18
N PRO A 120 -0.55 -14.88 1.29
CA PRO A 120 -1.73 -15.58 0.76
C PRO A 120 -3.04 -15.19 1.42
N GLU A 121 -3.00 -14.74 2.67
CA GLU A 121 -4.20 -14.31 3.37
C GLU A 121 -4.81 -13.03 2.79
N TYR A 122 -4.07 -12.32 1.94
CA TYR A 122 -4.57 -11.08 1.31
C TYR A 122 -5.26 -11.31 -0.03
N GLN A 123 -5.51 -12.56 -0.38
CA GLN A 123 -6.31 -12.89 -1.56
C GLN A 123 -7.69 -12.21 -1.51
N THR A 124 -8.27 -12.13 -0.32
CA THR A 124 -9.58 -11.47 -0.15
C THR A 124 -9.52 -9.97 -0.45
N VAL A 125 -8.39 -9.33 -0.14
CA VAL A 125 -8.18 -7.92 -0.46
C VAL A 125 -8.17 -7.72 -1.98
N CYS A 126 -7.47 -8.61 -2.69
CA CYS A 126 -7.42 -8.57 -4.15
C CYS A 126 -8.81 -8.76 -4.77
N GLU A 127 -9.59 -9.70 -4.24
CA GLU A 127 -10.95 -9.93 -4.70
C GLU A 127 -11.83 -8.70 -4.47
N LYS A 128 -11.64 -8.04 -3.34
CA LYS A 128 -12.36 -6.80 -3.03
C LYS A 128 -12.04 -5.70 -4.04
N ILE A 129 -10.78 -5.56 -4.42
CA ILE A 129 -10.37 -4.57 -5.42
C ILE A 129 -11.07 -4.82 -6.74
N LEU A 130 -11.09 -6.08 -7.20
CA LEU A 130 -11.76 -6.44 -8.45
C LEU A 130 -13.27 -6.20 -8.38
N ALA A 131 -13.87 -6.29 -7.21
CA ALA A 131 -15.29 -6.06 -7.01
C ALA A 131 -15.64 -4.58 -6.80
N GLY A 132 -14.66 -3.68 -6.84
CA GLY A 132 -14.90 -2.25 -6.66
C GLY A 132 -14.94 -1.82 -5.21
N GLY A 133 -14.29 -2.56 -4.33
CA GLY A 133 -14.18 -2.20 -2.92
C GLY A 133 -15.39 -2.58 -2.05
N LYS A 134 -16.20 -3.50 -2.53
CA LYS A 134 -17.40 -3.91 -1.78
C LYS A 134 -17.34 -5.32 -1.25
#